data_c83dcf8e33e43d5a7a7c08ace2bf9dae
#
_entry.id   c83dcf8e33e43d5a7a7c08ace2bf9dae
#
_cell.length_a   1.000
_cell.length_b   1.000
_cell.length_c   1.000
_cell.angle_alpha   90.00
_cell.angle_beta   90.00
_cell.angle_gamma   90.00
#
_symmetry.space_group_name_H-M   'P 1'
#
loop_
_entity.id
_entity.type
_entity.pdbx_description
1 polymer ?
#
loop_
_entity_poly.entity_id
_entity_poly.type
_entity_poly.pdbx_seq_one_letter_code
_entity_poly.pdbx_strand_id
1 'polypeptide(L)'
;MNRPFVRTLVASAAVAAAIALAGCDPDSITPTGRSLAPLSAKTLAEFDAKQMDKDSPILVRIFKEEAEMEVWKKNRGGEFALLKTYPICRWSGDLGPKVKEGDRQAPEGFYTITPGQMNPNSNYYLAFNTGYPNAFDRAWNRTGSELMVHGDCSSRGCYAMTDEQIQEIYALARESFFGGQKDFQLAAFPFRMTALNMAKHRNNPNFAFWKMIKEGYDHFEATHQEPKVAVCEKRYVFDPAQPENASRPLKFDARGQCPVFQLDPTIADAVLDHHRQEQVQMANYIAHDVATVPFRVGDGGMNPVFAAKLAAHDTFDNNGRVYQVAGSSQAPGALPRTPNPPAVTAQPAPASQPLVMASVPMPPPAPQAKEGDAPPEKPKSIAGLLGNLFSDSQARPTEPAESQTVALRGSNTEMAAKPKRATPCLLYTSRCV
;
A
#
# COMPACT_ATOMS: atom_id res chain seq x y z
N MET A 1 -34.13 43.21 51.09
CA MET A 1 -34.08 42.40 49.85
C MET A 1 -32.98 41.34 50.02
N ASN A 2 -33.38 40.08 49.93
CA ASN A 2 -32.73 38.93 50.59
C ASN A 2 -31.47 38.44 49.89
N ARG A 3 -30.32 38.57 50.54
CA ARG A 3 -29.01 38.04 50.15
C ARG A 3 -28.87 36.47 50.01
N PRO A 4 -29.77 35.61 50.57
CA PRO A 4 -29.61 34.17 50.47
C PRO A 4 -29.97 33.59 49.08
N PHE A 5 -30.87 34.23 48.31
CA PHE A 5 -31.31 33.71 47.00
C PHE A 5 -30.24 33.77 45.88
N VAL A 6 -29.32 34.73 45.96
CA VAL A 6 -28.25 34.89 44.94
C VAL A 6 -27.14 33.85 45.13
N ARG A 7 -26.89 33.41 46.38
CA ARG A 7 -25.85 32.39 46.67
C ARG A 7 -26.26 30.99 46.21
N THR A 8 -27.52 30.63 46.27
CA THR A 8 -28.04 29.34 45.80
C THR A 8 -28.05 29.25 44.28
N LEU A 9 -28.34 30.33 43.56
CA LEU A 9 -28.29 30.36 42.08
C LEU A 9 -26.87 30.24 41.51
N VAL A 10 -25.88 30.86 42.17
CA VAL A 10 -24.48 30.77 41.76
C VAL A 10 -23.90 29.38 42.02
N ALA A 11 -24.28 28.73 43.12
CA ALA A 11 -23.85 27.36 43.43
C ALA A 11 -24.43 26.34 42.45
N SER A 12 -25.72 26.50 42.07
CA SER A 12 -26.34 25.61 41.05
C SER A 12 -25.75 25.76 39.65
N ALA A 13 -25.37 26.98 39.26
CA ALA A 13 -24.71 27.21 37.97
C ALA A 13 -23.28 26.64 37.92
N ALA A 14 -22.55 26.69 39.05
CA ALA A 14 -21.20 26.11 39.12
C ALA A 14 -21.22 24.57 39.09
N VAL A 15 -22.22 23.92 39.72
CA VAL A 15 -22.39 22.46 39.64
C VAL A 15 -22.80 22.01 38.21
N ALA A 16 -23.69 22.75 37.54
CA ALA A 16 -24.08 22.46 36.17
C ALA A 16 -22.89 22.62 35.16
N ALA A 17 -22.02 23.61 35.35
CA ALA A 17 -20.82 23.82 34.58
C ALA A 17 -19.75 22.72 34.86
N ALA A 18 -19.63 22.22 36.07
CA ALA A 18 -18.72 21.13 36.42
C ALA A 18 -19.16 19.77 35.82
N ILE A 19 -20.47 19.52 35.72
CA ILE A 19 -21.01 18.31 35.10
C ILE A 19 -20.83 18.34 33.57
N ALA A 20 -20.88 19.53 32.93
CA ALA A 20 -20.63 19.68 31.49
C ALA A 20 -19.15 19.48 31.10
N LEU A 21 -18.20 19.58 32.04
CA LEU A 21 -16.76 19.35 31.80
C LEU A 21 -16.30 17.93 32.15
N ALA A 22 -17.13 17.12 32.79
CA ALA A 22 -16.76 15.77 33.26
C ALA A 22 -17.10 14.64 32.28
N GLY A 23 -17.48 14.94 31.05
CA GLY A 23 -18.06 13.95 30.16
C GLY A 23 -17.49 13.83 28.75
N CYS A 24 -16.19 13.92 28.59
CA CYS A 24 -15.58 13.41 27.34
C CYS A 24 -14.63 12.26 27.67
N ASP A 25 -15.20 11.11 27.99
CA ASP A 25 -14.47 9.86 27.94
C ASP A 25 -14.19 9.58 26.46
N PRO A 26 -12.92 9.56 25.99
CA PRO A 26 -12.61 9.31 24.59
C PRO A 26 -13.14 7.95 24.12
N ASP A 27 -13.41 7.02 25.03
CA ASP A 27 -13.96 5.70 24.73
C ASP A 27 -15.47 5.69 24.46
N SER A 28 -16.18 6.78 24.79
CA SER A 28 -17.63 6.90 24.57
C SER A 28 -18.03 7.59 23.25
N ILE A 29 -17.06 7.90 22.38
CA ILE A 29 -17.35 8.55 21.10
C ILE A 29 -18.21 7.62 20.22
N THR A 30 -19.39 8.09 19.82
CA THR A 30 -20.27 7.36 18.89
C THR A 30 -19.57 7.10 17.56
N PRO A 31 -19.95 6.08 16.77
CA PRO A 31 -19.36 5.81 15.46
C PRO A 31 -19.28 7.06 14.57
N THR A 32 -20.33 7.88 14.55
CA THR A 32 -20.33 9.17 13.82
C THR A 32 -19.31 10.15 14.42
N GLY A 33 -19.17 10.21 15.75
CA GLY A 33 -18.18 11.07 16.42
C GLY A 33 -16.73 10.66 16.07
N ARG A 34 -16.45 9.36 15.99
CA ARG A 34 -15.11 8.84 15.61
C ARG A 34 -14.70 9.31 14.22
N SER A 35 -15.59 9.22 13.25
CA SER A 35 -15.32 9.63 11.86
C SER A 35 -15.17 11.15 11.70
N LEU A 36 -15.70 11.94 12.63
CA LEU A 36 -15.61 13.40 12.65
C LEU A 36 -14.51 13.92 13.57
N ALA A 37 -13.78 13.05 14.26
CA ALA A 37 -12.70 13.44 15.16
C ALA A 37 -11.69 14.36 14.42
N PRO A 38 -11.27 15.49 15.05
CA PRO A 38 -10.31 16.39 14.44
C PRO A 38 -8.91 15.76 14.40
N LEU A 39 -8.06 16.23 13.50
CA LEU A 39 -6.64 15.93 13.55
C LEU A 39 -6.01 16.51 14.82
N SER A 40 -5.03 15.82 15.37
CA SER A 40 -4.33 16.26 16.58
C SER A 40 -3.53 17.55 16.34
N ALA A 41 -3.33 18.34 17.38
CA ALA A 41 -2.45 19.52 17.31
C ALA A 41 -1.03 19.16 16.87
N LYS A 42 -0.54 17.96 17.24
CA LYS A 42 0.76 17.44 16.80
C LYS A 42 0.79 17.24 15.28
N THR A 43 -0.23 16.62 14.70
CA THR A 43 -0.33 16.39 13.27
C THR A 43 -0.43 17.70 12.49
N LEU A 44 -1.16 18.69 13.02
CA LEU A 44 -1.23 20.01 12.41
C LEU A 44 0.13 20.73 12.44
N ALA A 45 0.88 20.62 13.53
CA ALA A 45 2.25 21.14 13.59
C ALA A 45 3.22 20.43 12.62
N GLU A 46 3.02 19.11 12.37
CA GLU A 46 3.77 18.36 11.34
C GLU A 46 3.47 18.89 9.92
N PHE A 47 2.22 19.29 9.64
CA PHE A 47 1.89 19.93 8.35
C PHE A 47 2.65 21.24 8.14
N ASP A 48 2.66 22.12 9.15
CA ASP A 48 3.37 23.38 9.07
C ASP A 48 4.87 23.16 8.85
N ALA A 49 5.47 22.23 9.60
CA ALA A 49 6.89 21.89 9.50
C ALA A 49 7.27 21.34 8.11
N LYS A 50 6.34 20.62 7.44
CA LYS A 50 6.54 19.99 6.13
C LYS A 50 5.93 20.80 4.98
N GLN A 51 5.47 22.02 5.23
CA GLN A 51 4.84 22.89 4.24
C GLN A 51 3.64 22.21 3.52
N MET A 52 2.80 21.52 4.28
CA MET A 52 1.61 20.85 3.80
C MET A 52 0.35 21.60 4.25
N ASP A 53 -0.66 21.69 3.40
CA ASP A 53 -1.96 22.22 3.79
C ASP A 53 -2.86 21.09 4.31
N LYS A 54 -3.75 21.40 5.25
CA LYS A 54 -4.63 20.43 5.90
C LYS A 54 -5.42 19.60 4.88
N ASP A 55 -5.90 20.23 3.85
CA ASP A 55 -6.78 19.72 2.81
C ASP A 55 -6.05 19.26 1.53
N SER A 56 -4.70 19.36 1.48
CA SER A 56 -3.95 18.90 0.32
C SER A 56 -4.05 17.38 0.12
N PRO A 57 -3.89 16.88 -1.13
CA PRO A 57 -4.02 15.46 -1.46
C PRO A 57 -3.10 14.54 -0.66
N ILE A 58 -3.59 13.32 -0.40
CA ILE A 58 -2.82 12.23 0.20
C ILE A 58 -2.63 11.06 -0.78
N LEU A 59 -1.63 10.23 -0.49
CA LEU A 59 -1.34 8.93 -1.08
C LEU A 59 -0.89 7.98 0.03
N VAL A 60 -1.28 6.71 -0.05
CA VAL A 60 -0.96 5.70 0.97
C VAL A 60 -0.12 4.59 0.37
N ARG A 61 0.94 4.19 1.08
CA ARG A 61 1.78 3.05 0.69
C ARG A 61 1.86 2.06 1.86
N ILE A 62 1.77 0.78 1.56
CA ILE A 62 1.87 -0.31 2.55
C ILE A 62 3.06 -1.20 2.18
N PHE A 63 3.83 -1.61 3.20
CA PHE A 63 4.94 -2.55 3.09
C PHE A 63 4.69 -3.71 4.06
N LYS A 64 4.40 -4.89 3.51
CA LYS A 64 3.97 -6.05 4.31
C LYS A 64 5.09 -6.61 5.18
N GLU A 65 6.29 -6.77 4.63
CA GLU A 65 7.42 -7.35 5.37
C GLU A 65 7.84 -6.46 6.55
N GLU A 66 7.90 -5.15 6.33
CA GLU A 66 8.19 -4.16 7.37
C GLU A 66 7.00 -3.94 8.31
N ALA A 67 5.81 -4.38 7.89
CA ALA A 67 4.54 -4.10 8.54
C ALA A 67 4.37 -2.60 8.81
N GLU A 68 4.52 -1.79 7.77
CA GLU A 68 4.44 -0.33 7.83
C GLU A 68 3.45 0.21 6.80
N MET A 69 2.75 1.26 7.20
CA MET A 69 1.91 2.07 6.32
C MET A 69 2.44 3.51 6.31
N GLU A 70 2.76 4.01 5.15
CA GLU A 70 3.13 5.41 4.93
C GLU A 70 1.94 6.21 4.42
N VAL A 71 1.73 7.37 5.00
CA VAL A 71 0.86 8.40 4.44
C VAL A 71 1.73 9.53 3.90
N TRP A 72 1.64 9.73 2.62
CA TRP A 72 2.29 10.82 1.88
C TRP A 72 1.26 11.91 1.63
N LYS A 73 1.68 13.15 1.68
CA LYS A 73 0.81 14.30 1.49
C LYS A 73 1.47 15.32 0.57
N LYS A 74 0.67 15.89 -0.33
CA LYS A 74 1.19 16.90 -1.26
C LYS A 74 1.57 18.17 -0.51
N ASN A 75 2.81 18.60 -0.65
CA ASN A 75 3.33 19.83 -0.09
C ASN A 75 2.97 21.04 -1.00
N ARG A 76 3.26 22.26 -0.52
CA ARG A 76 3.01 23.50 -1.29
C ARG A 76 3.85 23.62 -2.55
N GLY A 77 4.93 22.83 -2.69
CA GLY A 77 5.71 22.69 -3.93
C GLY A 77 5.05 21.82 -4.99
N GLY A 78 3.94 21.13 -4.63
CA GLY A 78 3.21 20.29 -5.56
C GLY A 78 3.71 18.82 -5.62
N GLU A 79 4.66 18.44 -4.77
CA GLU A 79 5.20 17.09 -4.67
C GLU A 79 4.65 16.35 -3.44
N PHE A 80 4.50 15.04 -3.53
CA PHE A 80 4.22 14.23 -2.36
C PHE A 80 5.47 14.10 -1.49
N ALA A 81 5.33 14.41 -0.22
CA ALA A 81 6.35 14.21 0.80
C ALA A 81 5.80 13.32 1.92
N LEU A 82 6.67 12.54 2.55
CA LEU A 82 6.27 11.64 3.62
C LEU A 82 5.76 12.44 4.81
N LEU A 83 4.47 12.31 5.10
CA LEU A 83 3.88 12.88 6.29
C LEU A 83 4.23 12.04 7.51
N LYS A 84 3.88 10.75 7.48
CA LYS A 84 4.02 9.86 8.63
C LYS A 84 4.07 8.39 8.22
N THR A 85 4.84 7.60 8.97
CA THR A 85 4.85 6.13 8.90
C THR A 85 4.14 5.58 10.13
N TYR A 86 3.16 4.71 9.90
CA TYR A 86 2.39 4.02 10.93
C TYR A 86 2.81 2.56 10.98
N PRO A 87 3.19 2.04 12.15
CA PRO A 87 3.40 0.60 12.29
C PRO A 87 2.05 -0.13 12.15
N ILE A 88 1.99 -1.15 11.30
CA ILE A 88 0.81 -2.00 11.12
C ILE A 88 0.76 -2.98 12.30
N CYS A 89 -0.38 -3.00 12.98
CA CYS A 89 -0.59 -3.87 14.12
C CYS A 89 -0.61 -5.34 13.70
N ARG A 90 -1.36 -5.66 12.63
CA ARG A 90 -1.40 -7.00 12.05
C ARG A 90 -1.85 -6.96 10.58
N TRP A 91 -1.23 -7.81 9.77
CA TRP A 91 -1.73 -8.18 8.45
C TRP A 91 -1.71 -9.70 8.32
N SER A 92 -2.50 -10.30 7.40
CA SER A 92 -2.68 -11.74 7.28
C SER A 92 -2.19 -12.28 5.94
N GLY A 93 -1.83 -13.57 5.94
CA GLY A 93 -1.34 -14.31 4.78
C GLY A 93 0.17 -14.20 4.59
N ASP A 94 0.64 -14.41 3.36
CA ASP A 94 2.05 -14.37 2.99
C ASP A 94 2.42 -13.10 2.22
N LEU A 95 3.71 -12.95 1.91
CA LEU A 95 4.15 -12.05 0.84
C LEU A 95 3.67 -12.62 -0.50
N GLY A 96 2.98 -11.79 -1.27
CA GLY A 96 2.36 -12.15 -2.54
C GLY A 96 0.94 -11.62 -2.67
N PRO A 97 0.39 -11.64 -3.88
CA PRO A 97 -0.94 -11.11 -4.14
C PRO A 97 -2.04 -12.00 -3.54
N LYS A 98 -3.17 -11.39 -3.19
CA LYS A 98 -4.40 -12.14 -2.93
C LYS A 98 -4.91 -12.75 -4.23
N VAL A 99 -5.41 -14.02 -4.15
CA VAL A 99 -5.85 -14.77 -5.33
C VAL A 99 -7.33 -15.15 -5.26
N LYS A 100 -7.81 -15.59 -4.11
CA LYS A 100 -9.18 -16.12 -3.98
C LYS A 100 -9.84 -15.77 -2.66
N GLU A 101 -11.17 -15.80 -2.66
CA GLU A 101 -11.95 -15.70 -1.44
C GLU A 101 -11.51 -16.74 -0.41
N GLY A 102 -11.42 -16.35 0.85
CA GLY A 102 -11.06 -17.26 1.95
C GLY A 102 -9.58 -17.61 2.07
N ASP A 103 -8.69 -17.12 1.19
CA ASP A 103 -7.24 -17.36 1.29
C ASP A 103 -6.55 -16.62 2.44
N ARG A 104 -7.27 -15.76 3.14
CA ARG A 104 -6.80 -14.94 4.27
C ARG A 104 -5.60 -14.04 3.92
N GLN A 105 -5.40 -13.75 2.63
CA GLN A 105 -4.28 -13.01 2.08
C GLN A 105 -4.60 -11.52 2.01
N ALA A 106 -3.75 -10.68 2.59
CA ALA A 106 -3.78 -9.23 2.40
C ALA A 106 -3.31 -8.89 0.97
N PRO A 107 -4.04 -8.02 0.22
CA PRO A 107 -3.78 -7.78 -1.20
C PRO A 107 -2.50 -6.97 -1.43
N GLU A 108 -1.85 -7.20 -2.57
CA GLU A 108 -0.75 -6.38 -3.09
C GLU A 108 -1.14 -5.82 -4.46
N GLY A 109 -0.76 -4.59 -4.76
CA GLY A 109 -1.08 -3.88 -6.00
C GLY A 109 -1.50 -2.43 -5.78
N PHE A 110 -2.12 -1.84 -6.78
CA PHE A 110 -2.54 -0.43 -6.80
C PHE A 110 -4.06 -0.33 -6.75
N TYR A 111 -4.58 0.35 -5.76
CA TYR A 111 -6.01 0.48 -5.48
C TYR A 111 -6.40 1.95 -5.38
N THR A 112 -7.62 2.27 -5.77
CA THR A 112 -8.18 3.62 -5.70
C THR A 112 -9.23 3.67 -4.61
N ILE A 113 -9.10 4.62 -3.69
CA ILE A 113 -9.97 4.78 -2.54
C ILE A 113 -10.79 6.06 -2.71
N THR A 114 -12.08 5.91 -2.87
CA THR A 114 -13.05 7.02 -2.99
C THR A 114 -13.73 7.32 -1.65
N PRO A 115 -14.38 8.47 -1.48
CA PRO A 115 -15.18 8.76 -0.29
C PRO A 115 -16.22 7.68 0.05
N GLY A 116 -16.80 7.03 -0.98
CA GLY A 116 -17.78 5.95 -0.79
C GLY A 116 -17.23 4.66 -0.19
N GLN A 117 -15.92 4.49 -0.16
CA GLN A 117 -15.24 3.35 0.46
C GLN A 117 -14.89 3.59 1.94
N MET A 118 -15.09 4.80 2.43
CA MET A 118 -14.89 5.13 3.86
C MET A 118 -16.06 4.60 4.69
N ASN A 119 -15.77 3.79 5.70
CA ASN A 119 -16.77 3.17 6.57
C ASN A 119 -16.70 3.75 8.01
N PRO A 120 -17.56 4.72 8.34
CA PRO A 120 -17.61 5.32 9.67
C PRO A 120 -18.24 4.39 10.73
N ASN A 121 -18.98 3.38 10.30
CA ASN A 121 -19.73 2.45 11.15
C ASN A 121 -19.10 1.05 11.17
N SER A 122 -17.78 0.96 11.03
CA SER A 122 -17.07 -0.30 11.08
C SER A 122 -17.19 -0.96 12.46
N ASN A 123 -17.39 -2.29 12.48
CA ASN A 123 -17.29 -3.11 13.69
C ASN A 123 -15.88 -3.10 14.29
N TYR A 124 -14.88 -2.68 13.51
CA TYR A 124 -13.47 -2.54 13.88
C TYR A 124 -13.09 -1.07 14.01
N TYR A 125 -13.84 -0.33 14.80
CA TYR A 125 -13.70 1.10 15.11
C TYR A 125 -14.00 2.01 13.90
N LEU A 126 -13.09 2.16 12.98
CA LEU A 126 -13.21 2.83 11.67
C LEU A 126 -12.53 1.98 10.61
N ALA A 127 -12.96 2.09 9.36
CA ALA A 127 -12.33 1.37 8.25
C ALA A 127 -12.46 2.11 6.92
N PHE A 128 -11.68 1.72 5.95
CA PHE A 128 -11.96 1.97 4.54
C PHE A 128 -11.67 0.73 3.72
N ASN A 129 -12.49 0.50 2.68
CA ASN A 129 -12.34 -0.64 1.78
C ASN A 129 -11.19 -0.38 0.81
N THR A 130 -10.31 -1.37 0.61
CA THR A 130 -9.16 -1.24 -0.31
C THR A 130 -9.57 -1.18 -1.78
N GLY A 131 -10.81 -1.54 -2.11
CA GLY A 131 -11.27 -1.63 -3.50
C GLY A 131 -10.85 -2.91 -4.23
N TYR A 132 -10.30 -3.90 -3.50
CA TYR A 132 -10.02 -5.22 -4.07
C TYR A 132 -11.33 -5.95 -4.44
N PRO A 133 -11.41 -6.67 -5.56
CA PRO A 133 -10.42 -6.78 -6.62
C PRO A 133 -10.48 -5.58 -7.59
N ASN A 134 -9.31 -5.06 -7.97
CA ASN A 134 -9.21 -4.00 -8.98
C ASN A 134 -9.31 -4.55 -10.42
N ALA A 135 -9.06 -3.73 -11.43
CA ALA A 135 -9.13 -4.16 -12.84
C ALA A 135 -8.11 -5.27 -13.17
N PHE A 136 -6.90 -5.18 -12.64
CA PHE A 136 -5.87 -6.19 -12.79
C PHE A 136 -6.26 -7.52 -12.15
N ASP A 137 -6.74 -7.49 -10.91
CA ASP A 137 -7.17 -8.69 -10.18
C ASP A 137 -8.31 -9.41 -10.91
N ARG A 138 -9.31 -8.64 -11.37
CA ARG A 138 -10.43 -9.18 -12.19
C ARG A 138 -9.97 -9.78 -13.52
N ALA A 139 -8.94 -9.19 -14.16
CA ALA A 139 -8.39 -9.76 -15.39
C ALA A 139 -7.76 -11.14 -15.17
N TRP A 140 -7.20 -11.37 -13.98
CA TRP A 140 -6.67 -12.67 -13.54
C TRP A 140 -7.70 -13.59 -12.87
N ASN A 141 -9.00 -13.24 -12.90
CA ASN A 141 -10.08 -13.96 -12.24
C ASN A 141 -9.87 -14.15 -10.72
N ARG A 142 -9.16 -13.22 -10.09
CA ARG A 142 -9.01 -13.21 -8.63
C ARG A 142 -10.33 -12.85 -7.98
N THR A 143 -10.63 -13.46 -6.84
CA THR A 143 -11.89 -13.30 -6.12
C THR A 143 -11.64 -12.90 -4.67
N GLY A 144 -12.64 -12.28 -4.07
CA GLY A 144 -12.63 -11.80 -2.70
C GLY A 144 -13.34 -10.47 -2.59
N SER A 145 -13.71 -10.11 -1.38
CA SER A 145 -14.40 -8.87 -1.05
C SER A 145 -14.06 -8.43 0.37
N GLU A 146 -14.54 -7.26 0.76
CA GLU A 146 -14.46 -6.74 2.14
C GLU A 146 -13.05 -6.71 2.73
N LEU A 147 -12.04 -6.41 1.88
CA LEU A 147 -10.68 -6.20 2.34
C LEU A 147 -10.48 -4.75 2.76
N MET A 148 -10.17 -4.55 4.02
CA MET A 148 -10.18 -3.25 4.67
C MET A 148 -8.81 -2.87 5.24
N VAL A 149 -8.59 -1.58 5.38
CA VAL A 149 -7.72 -1.01 6.42
C VAL A 149 -8.64 -0.60 7.56
N HIS A 150 -8.41 -1.07 8.79
CA HIS A 150 -9.32 -0.90 9.90
C HIS A 150 -8.62 -0.86 11.27
N GLY A 151 -9.31 -0.51 12.33
CA GLY A 151 -8.84 -0.55 13.71
C GLY A 151 -8.85 -1.96 14.32
N ASP A 152 -8.82 -2.05 15.65
CA ASP A 152 -8.96 -3.29 16.44
C ASP A 152 -7.83 -4.33 16.27
N CYS A 153 -6.66 -3.96 15.83
CA CYS A 153 -5.44 -4.82 15.86
C CYS A 153 -5.60 -6.31 15.46
N SER A 154 -6.73 -6.72 14.86
CA SER A 154 -7.01 -8.10 14.46
C SER A 154 -7.20 -8.22 12.95
N SER A 155 -6.65 -9.25 12.31
CA SER A 155 -6.75 -9.40 10.85
C SER A 155 -7.05 -10.84 10.40
N ARG A 156 -7.85 -10.94 9.33
CA ARG A 156 -8.13 -12.18 8.59
C ARG A 156 -8.08 -11.98 7.07
N GLY A 157 -7.12 -11.18 6.58
CA GLY A 157 -6.97 -10.79 5.17
C GLY A 157 -6.93 -9.28 4.97
N CYS A 158 -6.99 -8.51 6.04
CA CYS A 158 -7.00 -7.05 6.07
C CYS A 158 -5.67 -6.49 6.58
N TYR A 159 -5.58 -5.15 6.61
CA TYR A 159 -4.52 -4.41 7.28
C TYR A 159 -5.10 -3.78 8.55
N ALA A 160 -4.74 -4.33 9.70
CA ALA A 160 -5.23 -3.86 11.00
C ALA A 160 -4.28 -2.86 11.62
N MET A 161 -4.82 -1.72 12.03
CA MET A 161 -4.17 -0.62 12.72
C MET A 161 -4.67 -0.57 14.17
N THR A 162 -4.06 0.25 15.03
CA THR A 162 -4.72 0.62 16.29
C THR A 162 -5.87 1.60 16.01
N ASP A 163 -6.77 1.74 16.98
CA ASP A 163 -7.92 2.64 16.86
C ASP A 163 -7.49 4.10 16.68
N GLU A 164 -6.45 4.53 17.40
CA GLU A 164 -5.90 5.87 17.25
C GLU A 164 -5.28 6.11 15.88
N GLN A 165 -4.57 5.10 15.35
CA GLN A 165 -3.93 5.20 14.03
C GLN A 165 -4.99 5.29 12.93
N ILE A 166 -5.98 4.40 12.93
CA ILE A 166 -7.02 4.44 11.90
C ILE A 166 -7.86 5.73 12.01
N GLN A 167 -8.10 6.25 13.21
CA GLN A 167 -8.80 7.52 13.40
C GLN A 167 -8.03 8.68 12.76
N GLU A 168 -6.72 8.75 12.94
CA GLU A 168 -5.89 9.78 12.31
C GLU A 168 -5.86 9.62 10.79
N ILE A 169 -5.63 8.39 10.28
CA ILE A 169 -5.60 8.11 8.84
C ILE A 169 -6.96 8.43 8.19
N TYR A 170 -8.06 8.06 8.86
CA TYR A 170 -9.41 8.38 8.40
C TYR A 170 -9.65 9.88 8.33
N ALA A 171 -9.20 10.63 9.33
CA ALA A 171 -9.29 12.09 9.34
C ALA A 171 -8.43 12.72 8.23
N LEU A 172 -7.20 12.22 7.98
CA LEU A 172 -6.35 12.67 6.87
C LEU A 172 -7.03 12.47 5.51
N ALA A 173 -7.64 11.31 5.29
CA ALA A 173 -8.41 11.02 4.07
C ALA A 173 -9.63 11.94 3.93
N ARG A 174 -10.40 12.12 5.01
CA ARG A 174 -11.55 13.02 5.04
C ARG A 174 -11.17 14.45 4.68
N GLU A 175 -10.10 14.99 5.28
CA GLU A 175 -9.67 16.37 5.01
C GLU A 175 -9.20 16.52 3.55
N SER A 176 -8.49 15.55 2.99
CA SER A 176 -8.08 15.61 1.58
C SER A 176 -9.27 15.56 0.62
N PHE A 177 -10.31 14.78 0.93
CA PHE A 177 -11.56 14.77 0.16
C PHE A 177 -12.30 16.13 0.24
N PHE A 178 -12.31 16.75 1.41
CA PHE A 178 -12.87 18.11 1.56
C PHE A 178 -12.06 19.15 0.77
N GLY A 179 -10.76 18.94 0.59
CA GLY A 179 -9.90 19.75 -0.27
C GLY A 179 -10.10 19.52 -1.77
N GLY A 180 -11.01 18.61 -2.15
CA GLY A 180 -11.37 18.34 -3.55
C GLY A 180 -10.65 17.15 -4.18
N GLN A 181 -9.83 16.39 -3.44
CA GLN A 181 -9.32 15.12 -3.92
C GLN A 181 -10.49 14.15 -4.13
N LYS A 182 -10.66 13.63 -5.34
CA LYS A 182 -11.79 12.74 -5.67
C LYS A 182 -11.59 11.32 -5.14
N ASP A 183 -10.37 10.88 -5.17
CA ASP A 183 -9.90 9.59 -4.67
C ASP A 183 -8.40 9.68 -4.36
N PHE A 184 -7.89 8.76 -3.53
CA PHE A 184 -6.46 8.62 -3.29
C PHE A 184 -5.99 7.21 -3.65
N GLN A 185 -4.73 7.11 -4.06
CA GLN A 185 -4.12 5.82 -4.34
C GLN A 185 -3.65 5.15 -3.06
N LEU A 186 -3.97 3.84 -2.93
CA LEU A 186 -3.38 2.91 -1.99
C LEU A 186 -2.48 1.94 -2.77
N ALA A 187 -1.18 2.03 -2.59
CA ALA A 187 -0.21 1.11 -3.19
C ALA A 187 0.30 0.14 -2.12
N ALA A 188 -0.04 -1.15 -2.25
CA ALA A 188 0.37 -2.19 -1.30
C ALA A 188 1.47 -3.05 -1.92
N PHE A 189 2.61 -3.13 -1.23
CA PHE A 189 3.82 -3.81 -1.66
C PHE A 189 4.21 -4.94 -0.71
N PRO A 190 4.92 -5.98 -1.19
CA PRO A 190 5.41 -7.05 -0.34
C PRO A 190 6.43 -6.55 0.69
N PHE A 191 7.29 -5.63 0.28
CA PHE A 191 8.39 -5.01 1.04
C PHE A 191 8.77 -3.69 0.37
N ARG A 192 9.64 -2.89 0.98
CA ARG A 192 10.27 -1.74 0.30
C ARG A 192 11.06 -2.22 -0.90
N MET A 193 10.61 -1.90 -2.12
CA MET A 193 11.07 -2.53 -3.36
C MET A 193 12.40 -1.97 -3.87
N THR A 194 13.37 -1.81 -2.96
CA THR A 194 14.75 -1.42 -3.28
C THR A 194 15.49 -2.52 -4.03
N ALA A 195 16.55 -2.17 -4.75
CA ALA A 195 17.43 -3.11 -5.44
C ALA A 195 17.93 -4.24 -4.54
N LEU A 196 18.27 -3.93 -3.29
CA LEU A 196 18.72 -4.93 -2.30
C LEU A 196 17.61 -5.93 -1.95
N ASN A 197 16.41 -5.44 -1.63
CA ASN A 197 15.30 -6.31 -1.26
C ASN A 197 14.82 -7.14 -2.45
N MET A 198 14.77 -6.56 -3.64
CA MET A 198 14.50 -7.32 -4.87
C MET A 198 15.56 -8.42 -5.10
N ALA A 199 16.83 -8.13 -4.88
CA ALA A 199 17.89 -9.15 -4.98
C ALA A 199 17.74 -10.26 -3.93
N LYS A 200 17.36 -9.94 -2.69
CA LYS A 200 17.09 -10.92 -1.62
C LYS A 200 15.91 -11.83 -1.94
N HIS A 201 14.86 -11.30 -2.56
CA HIS A 201 13.62 -12.04 -2.85
C HIS A 201 13.56 -12.63 -4.26
N ARG A 202 14.67 -12.62 -5.03
CA ARG A 202 14.73 -13.05 -6.44
C ARG A 202 14.24 -14.46 -6.73
N ASN A 203 14.29 -15.36 -5.75
CA ASN A 203 13.86 -16.75 -5.87
C ASN A 203 12.40 -17.00 -5.44
N ASN A 204 11.65 -15.95 -5.10
CA ASN A 204 10.26 -16.10 -4.68
C ASN A 204 9.34 -16.39 -5.88
N PRO A 205 8.35 -17.29 -5.77
CA PRO A 205 7.39 -17.57 -6.85
C PRO A 205 6.64 -16.32 -7.36
N ASN A 206 6.44 -15.31 -6.51
CA ASN A 206 5.76 -14.07 -6.85
C ASN A 206 6.68 -13.03 -7.50
N PHE A 207 7.95 -13.34 -7.74
CA PHE A 207 8.94 -12.37 -8.19
C PHE A 207 8.56 -11.68 -9.51
N ALA A 208 7.95 -12.42 -10.45
CA ALA A 208 7.48 -11.85 -11.71
C ALA A 208 6.38 -10.80 -11.50
N PHE A 209 5.44 -11.05 -10.59
CA PHE A 209 4.43 -10.09 -10.19
C PHE A 209 5.06 -8.88 -9.49
N TRP A 210 6.03 -9.10 -8.62
CA TRP A 210 6.73 -8.03 -7.92
C TRP A 210 7.56 -7.14 -8.85
N LYS A 211 8.19 -7.70 -9.89
CA LYS A 211 8.84 -6.88 -10.93
C LYS A 211 7.85 -5.92 -11.60
N MET A 212 6.64 -6.38 -11.88
CA MET A 212 5.62 -5.55 -12.51
C MET A 212 5.13 -4.42 -11.58
N ILE A 213 4.85 -4.70 -10.31
CA ILE A 213 4.42 -3.63 -9.38
C ILE A 213 5.56 -2.71 -8.96
N LYS A 214 6.83 -3.18 -9.08
CA LYS A 214 8.01 -2.34 -8.88
C LYS A 214 8.07 -1.21 -9.90
N GLU A 215 7.61 -1.38 -11.11
CA GLU A 215 7.55 -0.29 -12.10
C GLU A 215 6.82 0.93 -11.53
N GLY A 216 5.63 0.75 -10.96
CA GLY A 216 4.89 1.86 -10.33
C GLY A 216 5.52 2.38 -9.04
N TYR A 217 6.20 1.51 -8.28
CA TYR A 217 7.00 1.93 -7.14
C TYR A 217 8.12 2.87 -7.59
N ASP A 218 8.87 2.51 -8.62
CA ASP A 218 10.00 3.30 -9.15
C ASP A 218 9.55 4.62 -9.78
N HIS A 219 8.37 4.66 -10.41
CA HIS A 219 7.78 5.91 -10.90
C HIS A 219 7.55 6.90 -9.76
N PHE A 220 7.02 6.43 -8.63
CA PHE A 220 6.84 7.29 -7.46
C PHE A 220 8.18 7.73 -6.85
N GLU A 221 9.15 6.81 -6.68
CA GLU A 221 10.48 7.14 -6.12
C GLU A 221 11.23 8.16 -6.99
N ALA A 222 11.08 8.08 -8.32
CA ALA A 222 11.74 8.97 -9.23
C ALA A 222 11.11 10.38 -9.29
N THR A 223 9.79 10.48 -9.03
CA THR A 223 9.03 11.69 -9.34
C THR A 223 8.38 12.36 -8.13
N HIS A 224 8.17 11.62 -7.04
CA HIS A 224 7.30 12.01 -5.93
C HIS A 224 5.91 12.49 -6.40
N GLN A 225 5.42 11.93 -7.50
CA GLN A 225 4.05 12.11 -8.01
C GLN A 225 3.29 10.79 -7.95
N GLU A 226 1.98 10.87 -7.78
CA GLU A 226 1.12 9.69 -7.84
C GLU A 226 1.14 9.10 -9.26
N PRO A 227 1.61 7.84 -9.45
CA PRO A 227 1.63 7.24 -10.78
C PRO A 227 0.22 6.99 -11.29
N LYS A 228 -0.05 7.39 -12.54
CA LYS A 228 -1.30 7.04 -13.24
C LYS A 228 -1.27 5.56 -13.59
N VAL A 229 -2.25 4.81 -13.11
CA VAL A 229 -2.29 3.36 -13.28
C VAL A 229 -3.36 2.95 -14.29
N ALA A 230 -2.97 2.22 -15.31
CA ALA A 230 -3.85 1.56 -16.25
C ALA A 230 -3.59 0.05 -16.28
N VAL A 231 -4.48 -0.73 -16.91
CA VAL A 231 -4.34 -2.18 -17.03
C VAL A 231 -4.71 -2.61 -18.45
N CYS A 232 -3.84 -3.36 -19.12
CA CYS A 232 -4.10 -4.06 -20.37
C CYS A 232 -3.26 -5.33 -20.46
N GLU A 233 -3.65 -6.31 -21.27
CA GLU A 233 -2.96 -7.60 -21.38
C GLU A 233 -2.70 -8.27 -20.01
N LYS A 234 -3.60 -8.05 -19.03
CA LYS A 234 -3.47 -8.51 -17.63
C LYS A 234 -2.20 -7.99 -16.95
N ARG A 235 -1.75 -6.80 -17.28
CA ARG A 235 -0.56 -6.14 -16.71
C ARG A 235 -0.89 -4.72 -16.30
N TYR A 236 -0.23 -4.24 -15.27
CA TYR A 236 -0.21 -2.81 -14.95
C TYR A 236 0.61 -2.06 -16.00
N VAL A 237 0.19 -0.84 -16.28
CA VAL A 237 0.89 0.16 -17.09
C VAL A 237 0.89 1.46 -16.29
N PHE A 238 2.04 2.09 -16.19
CA PHE A 238 2.23 3.28 -15.36
C PHE A 238 2.52 4.52 -16.24
N ASP A 239 1.89 5.63 -15.87
CA ASP A 239 2.01 6.93 -16.52
C ASP A 239 1.95 6.90 -18.06
N PRO A 240 0.97 6.16 -18.63
CA PRO A 240 0.83 6.12 -20.08
C PRO A 240 0.35 7.46 -20.61
N ALA A 241 1.11 8.02 -21.54
CA ALA A 241 0.75 9.21 -22.30
C ALA A 241 0.39 8.84 -23.75
N GLN A 242 -0.50 9.65 -24.31
CA GLN A 242 -0.87 9.51 -25.72
C GLN A 242 0.29 9.97 -26.60
N PRO A 243 0.70 9.18 -27.61
CA PRO A 243 1.67 9.63 -28.62
C PRO A 243 1.16 10.88 -29.36
N GLU A 244 2.06 11.80 -29.70
CA GLU A 244 1.70 13.09 -30.33
C GLU A 244 0.85 12.94 -31.60
N ASN A 245 1.09 11.88 -32.36
CA ASN A 245 0.39 11.61 -33.63
C ASN A 245 -0.83 10.69 -33.49
N ALA A 246 -1.27 10.38 -32.27
CA ALA A 246 -2.41 9.49 -32.06
C ALA A 246 -3.74 10.22 -32.30
N SER A 247 -4.55 9.71 -33.21
CA SER A 247 -5.85 10.29 -33.57
C SER A 247 -6.98 9.94 -32.59
N ARG A 248 -6.76 9.00 -31.66
CA ARG A 248 -7.78 8.52 -30.72
C ARG A 248 -7.25 8.53 -29.31
N PRO A 249 -8.07 8.90 -28.29
CA PRO A 249 -7.66 8.86 -26.90
C PRO A 249 -7.30 7.43 -26.46
N LEU A 250 -6.35 7.29 -25.53
CA LEU A 250 -5.99 6.01 -24.95
C LEU A 250 -7.21 5.38 -24.25
N LYS A 251 -7.48 4.14 -24.59
CA LYS A 251 -8.50 3.33 -23.93
C LYS A 251 -7.88 1.99 -23.55
N PHE A 252 -7.85 1.70 -22.26
CA PHE A 252 -7.29 0.47 -21.71
C PHE A 252 -8.42 -0.51 -21.39
N ASP A 253 -8.24 -1.76 -21.84
CA ASP A 253 -9.05 -2.90 -21.45
C ASP A 253 -8.13 -3.89 -20.72
N ALA A 254 -8.47 -4.24 -19.51
CA ALA A 254 -7.61 -5.06 -18.67
C ALA A 254 -7.25 -6.44 -19.23
N ARG A 255 -8.08 -6.99 -20.13
CA ARG A 255 -7.83 -8.27 -20.84
C ARG A 255 -7.48 -8.09 -22.32
N GLY A 256 -7.75 -6.92 -22.85
CA GLY A 256 -7.52 -6.58 -24.25
C GLY A 256 -6.06 -6.22 -24.51
N GLN A 257 -5.72 -6.11 -25.81
CA GLN A 257 -4.42 -5.65 -26.23
C GLN A 257 -4.17 -4.21 -25.78
N CYS A 258 -2.95 -3.93 -25.35
CA CYS A 258 -2.55 -2.58 -24.97
C CYS A 258 -2.60 -1.64 -26.18
N PRO A 259 -3.18 -0.43 -26.03
CA PRO A 259 -3.05 0.61 -27.04
C PRO A 259 -1.58 1.01 -27.19
N VAL A 260 -1.23 1.61 -28.31
CA VAL A 260 0.09 2.25 -28.45
C VAL A 260 0.12 3.46 -27.53
N PHE A 261 1.03 3.47 -26.57
CA PHE A 261 1.27 4.55 -25.63
C PHE A 261 2.77 4.81 -25.50
N GLN A 262 3.12 5.92 -24.92
CA GLN A 262 4.49 6.25 -24.51
C GLN A 262 4.50 6.59 -23.02
N LEU A 263 5.67 6.56 -22.39
CA LEU A 263 5.81 7.11 -21.06
C LEU A 263 5.59 8.64 -21.11
N ASP A 264 4.97 9.20 -20.09
CA ASP A 264 4.75 10.65 -20.00
C ASP A 264 6.10 11.38 -20.17
N PRO A 265 6.26 12.21 -21.22
CA PRO A 265 7.56 12.84 -21.52
C PRO A 265 8.11 13.71 -20.40
N THR A 266 7.24 14.22 -19.52
CA THR A 266 7.64 15.08 -18.40
C THR A 266 8.40 14.37 -17.30
N ILE A 267 8.27 13.04 -17.21
CA ILE A 267 8.89 12.20 -16.20
C ILE A 267 9.80 11.13 -16.78
N ALA A 268 9.80 10.97 -18.12
CA ALA A 268 10.45 9.83 -18.79
C ALA A 268 11.93 9.70 -18.41
N ASP A 269 12.70 10.79 -18.47
CA ASP A 269 14.13 10.76 -18.16
C ASP A 269 14.39 10.37 -16.70
N ALA A 270 13.66 10.93 -15.75
CA ALA A 270 13.82 10.64 -14.33
C ALA A 270 13.51 9.16 -14.02
N VAL A 271 12.41 8.63 -14.59
CA VAL A 271 12.01 7.23 -14.40
C VAL A 271 13.01 6.28 -15.05
N LEU A 272 13.46 6.56 -16.26
CA LEU A 272 14.44 5.70 -16.97
C LEU A 272 15.81 5.69 -16.28
N ASP A 273 16.25 6.83 -15.75
CA ASP A 273 17.50 6.92 -15.01
C ASP A 273 17.41 6.19 -13.67
N HIS A 274 16.32 6.37 -12.92
CA HIS A 274 16.09 5.63 -11.69
C HIS A 274 16.06 4.11 -11.94
N HIS A 275 15.33 3.66 -12.95
CA HIS A 275 15.24 2.25 -13.34
C HIS A 275 16.62 1.66 -13.67
N ARG A 276 17.44 2.40 -14.44
CA ARG A 276 18.80 1.97 -14.79
C ARG A 276 19.67 1.82 -13.54
N GLN A 277 19.61 2.79 -12.61
CA GLN A 277 20.36 2.75 -11.37
C GLN A 277 19.96 1.55 -10.51
N GLU A 278 18.65 1.32 -10.32
CA GLU A 278 18.12 0.19 -9.56
C GLU A 278 18.52 -1.17 -10.17
N GLN A 279 18.48 -1.31 -11.51
CA GLN A 279 18.91 -2.53 -12.19
C GLN A 279 20.41 -2.81 -12.00
N VAL A 280 21.26 -1.78 -12.12
CA VAL A 280 22.71 -1.92 -11.89
C VAL A 280 22.98 -2.30 -10.43
N GLN A 281 22.34 -1.65 -9.49
CA GLN A 281 22.51 -1.97 -8.06
C GLN A 281 22.04 -3.40 -7.74
N MET A 282 20.89 -3.82 -8.27
CA MET A 282 20.39 -5.18 -8.10
C MET A 282 21.36 -6.21 -8.67
N ALA A 283 21.88 -5.98 -9.88
CA ALA A 283 22.89 -6.85 -10.48
C ALA A 283 24.16 -6.93 -9.64
N ASN A 284 24.62 -5.82 -9.08
CA ASN A 284 25.77 -5.79 -8.17
C ASN A 284 25.53 -6.61 -6.89
N TYR A 285 24.35 -6.49 -6.26
CA TYR A 285 24.02 -7.32 -5.10
C TYR A 285 24.01 -8.81 -5.43
N ILE A 286 23.49 -9.18 -6.59
CA ILE A 286 23.47 -10.58 -7.05
C ILE A 286 24.90 -11.07 -7.33
N ALA A 287 25.74 -10.26 -7.99
CA ALA A 287 27.12 -10.60 -8.27
C ALA A 287 28.01 -10.76 -7.02
N HIS A 288 27.62 -10.11 -5.92
CA HIS A 288 28.27 -10.25 -4.61
C HIS A 288 27.55 -11.25 -3.68
N ASP A 289 26.82 -12.21 -4.26
CA ASP A 289 26.18 -13.33 -3.58
C ASP A 289 25.30 -12.93 -2.39
N VAL A 290 24.53 -11.82 -2.50
CA VAL A 290 23.56 -11.47 -1.47
C VAL A 290 22.63 -12.65 -1.19
N ALA A 291 22.54 -13.04 0.09
CA ALA A 291 21.73 -14.17 0.51
C ALA A 291 20.25 -13.95 0.17
N THR A 292 19.61 -14.99 -0.36
CA THR A 292 18.17 -14.96 -0.63
C THR A 292 17.36 -15.26 0.63
N VAL A 293 16.22 -14.59 0.76
CA VAL A 293 15.23 -14.91 1.78
C VAL A 293 14.53 -16.20 1.36
N PRO A 294 14.53 -17.25 2.21
CA PRO A 294 13.80 -18.47 1.89
C PRO A 294 12.30 -18.23 1.85
N PHE A 295 11.63 -18.81 0.87
CA PHE A 295 10.18 -18.80 0.83
C PHE A 295 9.63 -19.53 2.06
N ARG A 296 8.77 -18.85 2.81
CA ARG A 296 8.07 -19.41 3.97
C ARG A 296 6.59 -19.15 3.80
N VAL A 297 5.77 -20.14 4.13
CA VAL A 297 4.33 -19.96 4.27
C VAL A 297 4.06 -19.51 5.71
N GLY A 298 3.49 -18.34 5.86
CA GLY A 298 3.19 -17.72 7.16
C GLY A 298 1.70 -17.39 7.32
N ASP A 299 1.33 -16.88 8.47
CA ASP A 299 -0.02 -16.34 8.73
C ASP A 299 0.05 -14.83 9.01
N GLY A 300 0.72 -14.12 8.12
CA GLY A 300 0.83 -12.67 8.18
C GLY A 300 2.02 -12.16 8.99
N GLY A 301 1.98 -10.87 9.28
CA GLY A 301 3.03 -10.18 10.01
C GLY A 301 2.50 -9.10 10.95
N MET A 302 3.43 -8.58 11.72
CA MET A 302 3.21 -7.56 12.73
C MET A 302 4.46 -6.68 12.80
N ASN A 303 4.29 -5.39 12.98
CA ASN A 303 5.43 -4.51 13.19
C ASN A 303 6.20 -4.89 14.47
N PRO A 304 7.53 -4.84 14.46
CA PRO A 304 8.37 -5.17 15.62
C PRO A 304 7.98 -4.45 16.93
N VAL A 305 7.45 -3.24 16.85
CA VAL A 305 6.97 -2.49 18.02
C VAL A 305 5.86 -3.24 18.75
N PHE A 306 4.92 -3.83 18.02
CA PHE A 306 3.83 -4.61 18.61
C PHE A 306 4.31 -6.02 19.01
N ALA A 307 5.16 -6.63 18.20
CA ALA A 307 5.75 -7.92 18.53
C ALA A 307 6.55 -7.87 19.84
N ALA A 308 7.33 -6.81 20.07
CA ALA A 308 8.08 -6.59 21.30
C ALA A 308 7.15 -6.45 22.53
N LYS A 309 6.02 -5.75 22.39
CA LYS A 309 5.02 -5.60 23.47
C LYS A 309 4.38 -6.94 23.83
N LEU A 310 4.04 -7.76 22.83
CA LEU A 310 3.52 -9.12 23.07
C LEU A 310 4.56 -10.01 23.74
N ALA A 311 5.82 -9.93 23.33
CA ALA A 311 6.92 -10.70 23.94
C ALA A 311 7.18 -10.29 25.41
N ALA A 312 6.92 -9.04 25.76
CA ALA A 312 6.98 -8.54 27.13
C ALA A 312 5.75 -8.91 27.99
N HIS A 313 4.88 -9.78 27.50
CA HIS A 313 3.59 -10.15 28.13
C HIS A 313 2.58 -9.01 28.20
N ASP A 314 2.75 -7.98 27.40
CA ASP A 314 1.72 -6.97 27.22
C ASP A 314 0.63 -7.52 26.29
N THR A 315 -0.63 -7.29 26.64
CA THR A 315 -1.77 -7.64 25.78
C THR A 315 -2.45 -6.37 25.30
N PHE A 316 -3.11 -6.47 24.16
CA PHE A 316 -3.88 -5.38 23.60
C PHE A 316 -5.37 -5.64 23.86
N ASP A 317 -6.08 -4.63 24.32
CA ASP A 317 -7.54 -4.63 24.28
C ASP A 317 -8.05 -4.35 22.85
N ASN A 318 -9.35 -4.40 22.67
CA ASN A 318 -9.96 -4.14 21.35
C ASN A 318 -9.72 -2.72 20.83
N ASN A 319 -9.26 -1.81 21.69
CA ASN A 319 -8.94 -0.43 21.34
C ASN A 319 -7.44 -0.23 21.07
N GLY A 320 -6.64 -1.31 21.06
CA GLY A 320 -5.20 -1.24 20.85
C GLY A 320 -4.42 -0.75 22.08
N ARG A 321 -5.05 -0.66 23.25
CA ARG A 321 -4.37 -0.30 24.50
C ARG A 321 -3.61 -1.49 25.05
N VAL A 322 -2.42 -1.23 25.52
CA VAL A 322 -1.58 -2.23 26.17
C VAL A 322 -1.95 -2.32 27.63
N TYR A 323 -2.24 -3.51 28.12
CA TYR A 323 -2.40 -3.79 29.54
C TYR A 323 -1.51 -4.96 29.96
N GLN A 324 -0.91 -4.86 31.15
CA GLN A 324 -0.14 -5.94 31.74
C GLN A 324 -1.09 -6.97 32.37
N VAL A 325 -0.94 -8.21 31.99
CA VAL A 325 -1.64 -9.29 32.69
C VAL A 325 -0.94 -9.54 34.01
N ALA A 326 -1.49 -9.00 35.08
CA ALA A 326 -0.99 -9.27 36.41
C ALA A 326 -1.16 -10.77 36.72
N GLY A 327 -0.05 -11.51 36.76
CA GLY A 327 0.03 -12.79 37.45
C GLY A 327 -0.22 -14.07 36.63
N SER A 328 -0.07 -14.11 35.34
CA SER A 328 -0.02 -15.38 34.62
C SER A 328 1.39 -15.97 34.51
N SER A 329 1.91 -16.43 35.63
CA SER A 329 2.93 -17.48 35.59
C SER A 329 2.28 -18.77 35.12
N GLN A 330 2.67 -19.25 33.92
CA GLN A 330 2.33 -20.52 33.29
C GLN A 330 1.17 -20.45 32.25
N ALA A 331 1.58 -20.42 30.98
CA ALA A 331 0.76 -20.95 29.89
C ALA A 331 0.77 -22.50 29.98
N PRO A 332 -0.39 -23.17 29.83
CA PRO A 332 -0.42 -24.63 29.78
C PRO A 332 0.25 -25.11 28.50
N GLY A 333 1.39 -25.79 28.58
CA GLY A 333 2.04 -26.42 27.44
C GLY A 333 3.47 -25.98 27.14
N ALA A 334 4.10 -25.15 27.96
CA ALA A 334 5.51 -24.80 27.79
C ALA A 334 6.41 -25.98 28.19
N LEU A 335 7.18 -26.51 27.24
CA LEU A 335 8.27 -27.45 27.52
C LEU A 335 9.29 -26.82 28.48
N PRO A 336 9.93 -27.60 29.37
CA PRO A 336 10.88 -27.07 30.34
C PRO A 336 12.08 -26.44 29.63
N ARG A 337 12.36 -25.18 29.99
CA ARG A 337 13.54 -24.46 29.51
C ARG A 337 14.80 -25.09 30.11
N THR A 338 15.73 -25.48 29.28
CA THR A 338 17.11 -25.75 29.71
C THR A 338 17.71 -24.49 30.33
N PRO A 339 18.49 -24.61 31.43
CA PRO A 339 19.10 -23.44 32.05
C PRO A 339 20.07 -22.73 31.06
N ASN A 340 19.96 -21.44 30.96
CA ASN A 340 20.92 -20.61 30.22
C ASN A 340 22.34 -20.79 30.80
N PRO A 341 23.35 -20.85 29.94
CA PRO A 341 24.75 -20.74 30.41
C PRO A 341 24.96 -19.38 31.08
N PRO A 342 25.88 -19.29 32.06
CA PRO A 342 26.12 -18.07 32.83
C PRO A 342 26.54 -16.93 31.92
N ALA A 343 25.96 -15.73 32.21
CA ALA A 343 26.25 -14.51 31.49
C ALA A 343 27.77 -14.20 31.56
N VAL A 344 28.39 -14.13 30.39
CA VAL A 344 29.74 -13.60 30.26
C VAL A 344 29.67 -12.10 30.48
N THR A 345 30.28 -11.60 31.52
CA THR A 345 30.42 -10.18 31.82
C THR A 345 31.15 -9.50 30.66
N ALA A 346 30.48 -8.63 29.93
CA ALA A 346 31.09 -7.83 28.88
C ALA A 346 32.09 -6.85 29.51
N GLN A 347 33.35 -6.97 29.15
CA GLN A 347 34.38 -5.95 29.42
C GLN A 347 34.03 -4.68 28.62
N PRO A 348 34.25 -3.49 29.19
CA PRO A 348 34.02 -2.24 28.46
C PRO A 348 35.00 -2.13 27.28
N ALA A 349 34.49 -1.79 26.12
CA ALA A 349 35.27 -1.56 24.92
C ALA A 349 36.24 -0.38 25.12
N PRO A 350 37.49 -0.47 24.59
CA PRO A 350 38.41 0.65 24.63
C PRO A 350 37.94 1.81 23.76
N ALA A 351 38.17 3.02 24.25
CA ALA A 351 37.79 4.27 23.59
C ALA A 351 38.33 4.36 22.15
N SER A 352 37.45 4.65 21.22
CA SER A 352 37.72 4.86 19.80
C SER A 352 38.67 6.05 19.61
N GLN A 353 39.85 5.80 19.05
CA GLN A 353 40.73 6.83 18.52
C GLN A 353 40.18 7.43 17.24
N PRO A 354 40.38 8.72 16.94
CA PRO A 354 39.86 9.33 15.70
C PRO A 354 40.58 8.72 14.48
N LEU A 355 39.78 8.27 13.51
CA LEU A 355 40.25 7.80 12.21
C LEU A 355 40.86 8.96 11.43
N VAL A 356 42.18 8.92 11.23
CA VAL A 356 42.88 9.76 10.25
C VAL A 356 42.50 9.25 8.86
N MET A 357 41.82 10.10 8.09
CA MET A 357 41.51 9.84 6.69
C MET A 357 42.81 9.72 5.88
N ALA A 358 43.14 8.52 5.48
CA ALA A 358 44.17 8.27 4.49
C ALA A 358 43.62 8.66 3.11
N SER A 359 44.30 9.58 2.44
CA SER A 359 44.01 10.01 1.07
C SER A 359 44.15 8.83 0.11
N VAL A 360 43.05 8.47 -0.56
CA VAL A 360 43.03 7.49 -1.65
C VAL A 360 43.76 8.09 -2.85
N PRO A 361 44.76 7.43 -3.47
CA PRO A 361 45.36 7.91 -4.70
C PRO A 361 44.38 7.91 -5.86
N MET A 362 44.32 8.99 -6.60
CA MET A 362 43.54 9.12 -7.84
C MET A 362 44.05 8.11 -8.90
N PRO A 363 43.18 7.42 -9.64
CA PRO A 363 43.61 6.58 -10.74
C PRO A 363 44.21 7.42 -11.88
N PRO A 364 45.19 6.88 -12.63
CA PRO A 364 45.83 7.59 -13.73
C PRO A 364 44.84 7.91 -14.87
N PRO A 365 45.06 8.99 -15.60
CA PRO A 365 44.18 9.38 -16.72
C PRO A 365 44.24 8.34 -17.85
N ALA A 366 43.09 8.09 -18.48
CA ALA A 366 42.95 7.18 -19.59
C ALA A 366 43.76 7.66 -20.83
N PRO A 367 44.34 6.74 -21.65
CA PRO A 367 45.07 7.10 -22.84
C PRO A 367 44.18 7.80 -23.87
N GLN A 368 44.67 8.90 -24.43
CA GLN A 368 44.01 9.61 -25.53
C GLN A 368 44.00 8.75 -26.76
N ALA A 369 42.81 8.46 -27.33
CA ALA A 369 42.64 7.82 -28.59
C ALA A 369 42.97 8.83 -29.73
N LYS A 370 43.75 8.38 -30.69
CA LYS A 370 44.09 9.10 -31.93
C LYS A 370 42.87 9.20 -32.83
N GLU A 371 42.64 10.38 -33.39
CA GLU A 371 41.67 10.68 -34.42
C GLU A 371 41.93 9.82 -35.69
N GLY A 372 40.88 9.17 -36.18
CA GLY A 372 40.85 8.44 -37.47
C GLY A 372 39.42 8.29 -37.93
N ASP A 373 39.12 8.92 -39.04
CA ASP A 373 37.84 9.06 -39.73
C ASP A 373 36.98 7.80 -39.88
N ALA A 374 35.68 7.89 -39.47
CA ALA A 374 34.57 7.19 -40.11
C ALA A 374 33.24 7.93 -39.77
N PRO A 375 32.28 8.02 -40.71
CA PRO A 375 31.06 8.82 -40.54
C PRO A 375 30.06 8.17 -39.56
N PRO A 376 29.18 8.99 -38.88
CA PRO A 376 28.31 8.49 -37.84
C PRO A 376 27.14 7.66 -38.40
N GLU A 377 27.02 6.43 -37.95
CA GLU A 377 25.81 5.63 -38.12
C GLU A 377 24.68 6.20 -37.27
N LYS A 378 23.49 6.29 -37.84
CA LYS A 378 22.26 6.73 -37.18
C LYS A 378 21.91 5.80 -36.01
N PRO A 379 21.40 6.33 -34.87
CA PRO A 379 21.05 5.50 -33.74
C PRO A 379 19.88 4.57 -34.06
N LYS A 380 20.09 3.28 -33.88
CA LYS A 380 19.05 2.25 -33.95
C LYS A 380 18.09 2.44 -32.78
N SER A 381 16.80 2.43 -33.09
CA SER A 381 15.68 2.57 -32.14
C SER A 381 15.83 1.67 -30.90
N ILE A 382 15.67 2.26 -29.73
CA ILE A 382 15.74 1.63 -28.38
C ILE A 382 14.67 0.52 -28.19
N ALA A 383 13.65 0.45 -29.09
CA ALA A 383 12.62 -0.60 -29.06
C ALA A 383 13.18 -2.03 -29.22
N GLY A 384 14.39 -2.19 -29.81
CA GLY A 384 15.04 -3.49 -30.00
C GLY A 384 15.79 -4.01 -28.75
N LEU A 385 16.18 -3.13 -27.81
CA LEU A 385 16.98 -3.54 -26.65
C LEU A 385 16.13 -4.06 -25.50
N LEU A 386 14.88 -3.60 -25.38
CA LEU A 386 13.93 -4.06 -24.37
C LEU A 386 13.26 -5.40 -24.72
N GLY A 387 13.23 -5.77 -26.01
CA GLY A 387 12.64 -7.03 -26.47
C GLY A 387 13.43 -8.28 -26.05
N ASN A 388 14.72 -8.19 -25.88
CA ASN A 388 15.59 -9.36 -25.65
C ASN A 388 15.76 -9.75 -24.17
N LEU A 389 15.32 -8.92 -23.23
CA LEU A 389 15.37 -9.23 -21.78
C LEU A 389 14.14 -9.99 -21.26
N PHE A 390 13.11 -10.17 -22.11
CA PHE A 390 11.84 -10.82 -21.74
C PHE A 390 11.50 -12.07 -22.55
N SER A 391 12.44 -12.59 -23.36
CA SER A 391 12.18 -13.68 -24.33
C SER A 391 12.67 -15.05 -23.89
N ASP A 392 12.71 -15.37 -22.62
CA ASP A 392 13.03 -16.74 -22.22
C ASP A 392 11.98 -17.28 -21.24
N SER A 393 10.93 -17.85 -21.81
CA SER A 393 10.06 -18.91 -21.29
C SER A 393 8.78 -19.02 -22.14
N GLN A 394 8.91 -19.44 -23.41
CA GLN A 394 7.77 -20.02 -24.13
C GLN A 394 8.01 -21.51 -24.30
N ALA A 395 7.35 -22.29 -23.44
CA ALA A 395 7.11 -23.70 -23.72
C ALA A 395 6.16 -23.81 -24.95
N ARG A 396 6.60 -24.51 -25.97
CA ARG A 396 5.83 -24.84 -27.18
C ARG A 396 4.55 -25.59 -26.80
N PRO A 397 3.38 -25.22 -27.31
CA PRO A 397 2.23 -26.11 -27.32
C PRO A 397 2.41 -27.15 -28.46
N THR A 398 2.27 -28.41 -28.11
CA THR A 398 2.08 -29.51 -29.04
C THR A 398 0.67 -29.41 -29.65
N GLU A 399 0.61 -29.48 -30.99
CA GLU A 399 -0.64 -29.58 -31.75
C GLU A 399 -1.46 -30.83 -31.36
N PRO A 400 -2.80 -30.74 -31.28
CA PRO A 400 -3.65 -31.90 -31.33
C PRO A 400 -4.12 -32.17 -32.77
N ALA A 401 -4.08 -33.45 -33.11
CA ALA A 401 -4.46 -34.02 -34.38
C ALA A 401 -5.90 -33.73 -34.83
N GLU A 402 -6.08 -33.63 -36.13
CA GLU A 402 -7.35 -33.58 -36.85
C GLU A 402 -8.31 -34.71 -36.46
N SER A 403 -9.56 -34.38 -36.26
CA SER A 403 -10.69 -35.32 -36.31
C SER A 403 -11.84 -34.72 -37.12
N GLN A 404 -12.24 -35.52 -38.02
CA GLN A 404 -13.10 -35.33 -39.18
C GLN A 404 -14.53 -34.82 -38.83
N THR A 405 -15.02 -34.00 -39.74
CA THR A 405 -16.40 -33.56 -39.91
C THR A 405 -17.38 -34.71 -40.15
N VAL A 406 -18.48 -34.72 -39.41
CA VAL A 406 -19.74 -35.34 -39.85
C VAL A 406 -20.85 -34.30 -39.83
N ALA A 407 -21.39 -33.99 -40.98
CA ALA A 407 -22.57 -33.15 -41.16
C ALA A 407 -23.83 -33.95 -40.85
N LEU A 408 -24.74 -33.37 -40.10
CA LEU A 408 -26.16 -33.72 -40.13
C LEU A 408 -27.05 -32.47 -40.17
N ARG A 409 -27.95 -32.55 -41.10
CA ARG A 409 -28.88 -31.57 -41.70
C ARG A 409 -30.24 -31.63 -40.96
N GLY A 410 -30.92 -30.50 -40.87
CA GLY A 410 -32.35 -30.40 -40.67
C GLY A 410 -32.77 -29.85 -39.30
N SER A 411 -33.66 -28.99 -39.11
CA SER A 411 -34.68 -28.27 -39.87
C SER A 411 -35.32 -27.20 -38.96
N ASN A 412 -35.83 -26.15 -39.58
CA ASN A 412 -36.57 -25.01 -39.04
C ASN A 412 -37.58 -25.31 -37.91
N THR A 413 -37.71 -24.40 -36.95
CA THR A 413 -39.01 -23.77 -36.70
C THR A 413 -38.86 -22.45 -35.92
N GLU A 414 -39.44 -21.44 -36.47
CA GLU A 414 -39.65 -20.07 -36.03
C GLU A 414 -40.69 -20.02 -34.89
N MET A 415 -40.42 -19.27 -33.81
CA MET A 415 -41.48 -18.61 -33.04
C MET A 415 -40.97 -17.40 -32.27
N ALA A 416 -41.52 -16.26 -32.62
CA ALA A 416 -41.33 -14.98 -31.99
C ALA A 416 -42.06 -14.87 -30.64
N ALA A 417 -41.44 -14.22 -29.63
CA ALA A 417 -42.11 -13.69 -28.46
C ALA A 417 -41.55 -12.34 -28.04
N LYS A 418 -42.47 -11.38 -27.89
CA LYS A 418 -42.32 -9.96 -27.59
C LYS A 418 -41.69 -9.69 -26.19
N PRO A 419 -41.05 -8.51 -26.00
CA PRO A 419 -40.53 -8.09 -24.69
C PRO A 419 -41.62 -7.56 -23.76
N LYS A 420 -41.56 -7.94 -22.48
CA LYS A 420 -42.40 -7.38 -21.42
C LYS A 420 -41.73 -6.15 -20.80
N ARG A 421 -42.53 -5.10 -20.64
CA ARG A 421 -42.25 -3.82 -20.01
C ARG A 421 -41.78 -3.97 -18.56
N ALA A 422 -40.76 -3.19 -18.19
CA ALA A 422 -40.38 -2.94 -16.81
C ALA A 422 -41.35 -1.90 -16.18
N THR A 423 -41.78 -2.19 -14.96
CA THR A 423 -42.57 -1.30 -14.10
C THR A 423 -41.61 -0.59 -13.12
N PRO A 424 -41.75 0.71 -12.87
CA PRO A 424 -40.88 1.41 -11.91
C PRO A 424 -41.35 1.17 -10.46
N CYS A 425 -40.42 0.89 -9.57
CA CYS A 425 -40.67 0.78 -8.14
C CYS A 425 -40.62 2.17 -7.49
N LEU A 426 -41.68 2.49 -6.77
CA LEU A 426 -41.97 3.72 -6.06
C LEU A 426 -41.07 3.92 -4.83
N LEU A 427 -40.68 5.17 -4.63
CA LEU A 427 -40.12 5.76 -3.41
C LEU A 427 -40.98 5.43 -2.18
N TYR A 428 -40.35 4.99 -1.11
CA TYR A 428 -40.93 4.92 0.23
C TYR A 428 -40.22 5.91 1.15
N THR A 429 -40.88 7.01 1.41
CA THR A 429 -40.56 7.96 2.48
C THR A 429 -41.25 7.51 3.75
N SER A 430 -40.50 7.24 4.81
CA SER A 430 -41.04 7.13 6.18
C SER A 430 -40.40 8.17 7.07
N ARG A 431 -41.19 9.15 7.46
CA ARG A 431 -40.96 9.99 8.65
C ARG A 431 -41.18 9.11 9.90
N CYS A 432 -40.33 9.22 10.88
CA CYS A 432 -40.65 8.90 12.26
C CYS A 432 -40.49 10.14 13.14
N VAL A 433 -41.49 10.31 13.97
CA VAL A 433 -41.66 11.28 15.03
C VAL A 433 -40.67 11.04 16.15
#